data_e63511ca1066b39b5f94ccdcd13da7eb
#
_entry.id   e63511ca1066b39b5f94ccdcd13da7eb
#
_cell.length_a   1.000
_cell.length_b   1.000
_cell.length_c   1.000
_cell.angle_alpha   90.00
_cell.angle_beta   90.00
_cell.angle_gamma   90.00
#
_symmetry.space_group_name_H-M   'P 1'
#
loop_
_entity.id
_entity.type
_entity.pdbx_description
1 polymer ?
#
loop_
_entity_poly.entity_id
_entity_poly.type
_entity_poly.pdbx_seq_one_letter_code
_entity_poly.pdbx_strand_id
1 'polypeptide(L)'
;MRTPSSLDPSSPARARLTLALLSIAHAVIHAQSALLPLVYPIVIVEFGLGERDIGTFIAVTTAVGGTMQLAYGFLTRYISRPALLAGGQLIFGTGLLIGGLSQSIGQLLGSISLARIGSSPQHPVGNALLSDLFPPERRGFAISTHIAGGNVGTIAVPFVGGALLLALGWQATLAIFGIPALLMGVVLALVVRERHADYRQRARQSGSVREHLRAVVGRGDLRRILAASLVAAGGRGLDIVAPFMVLYLSGPLGFDDDTVHLLYALLLVGAIVGPLLAGVISDRFGRRPTLVAYYLLSAAGIVAFVAAGANLLLLVPLLLPFGTAVFSESPVLQAYLADRAVGPMRDVAFAVYFTFAFGIGAFWAFVIGSVAGAAGYPAAFGVMAVSYLVAAALLVSIREGGQEPASA
;
A
#
# COMPACT_ATOMS: atom_id res chain seq x y z
N MET A 1 9.36 43.61 -20.39
CA MET A 1 9.71 42.18 -20.29
C MET A 1 9.53 41.75 -18.85
N ARG A 2 8.47 41.05 -18.49
CA ARG A 2 8.31 40.44 -17.18
C ARG A 2 9.12 39.14 -17.18
N THR A 3 10.18 39.10 -16.38
CA THR A 3 10.86 37.84 -16.07
C THR A 3 9.82 36.84 -15.57
N PRO A 4 9.73 35.61 -16.14
CA PRO A 4 8.84 34.60 -15.59
C PRO A 4 9.33 34.33 -14.17
N SER A 5 8.55 34.75 -13.16
CA SER A 5 8.85 34.36 -11.80
C SER A 5 8.79 32.83 -11.77
N SER A 6 9.93 32.20 -11.51
CA SER A 6 10.11 30.74 -11.35
C SER A 6 9.24 30.14 -10.22
N LEU A 7 8.29 30.91 -9.73
CA LEU A 7 7.46 30.66 -8.55
C LEU A 7 5.96 30.53 -8.86
N ASP A 8 5.52 30.53 -10.12
CA ASP A 8 4.10 30.32 -10.42
C ASP A 8 3.70 28.88 -10.08
N PRO A 9 2.72 28.67 -9.17
CA PRO A 9 2.23 27.34 -8.80
C PRO A 9 1.74 26.49 -9.99
N SER A 10 1.37 27.12 -11.08
CA SER A 10 0.84 26.47 -12.30
C SER A 10 1.91 26.12 -13.34
N SER A 11 3.20 26.40 -13.09
CA SER A 11 4.24 26.13 -14.07
C SER A 11 4.51 24.62 -14.24
N PRO A 12 4.74 24.14 -15.50
CA PRO A 12 5.06 22.73 -15.75
C PRO A 12 6.32 22.25 -15.01
N ALA A 13 7.29 23.13 -14.77
CA ALA A 13 8.49 22.80 -14.00
C ALA A 13 8.16 22.50 -12.53
N ARG A 14 7.27 23.28 -11.95
CA ARG A 14 6.83 23.07 -10.56
C ARG A 14 5.96 21.82 -10.39
N ALA A 15 5.09 21.52 -11.36
CA ALA A 15 4.33 20.26 -11.36
C ALA A 15 5.26 19.05 -11.38
N ARG A 16 6.32 19.07 -12.21
CA ARG A 16 7.33 18.00 -12.27
C ARG A 16 8.13 17.89 -10.97
N LEU A 17 8.54 19.02 -10.38
CA LEU A 17 9.22 19.03 -9.09
C LEU A 17 8.34 18.47 -7.98
N THR A 18 7.06 18.86 -7.92
CA THR A 18 6.10 18.31 -6.96
C THR A 18 5.93 16.81 -7.13
N LEU A 19 5.81 16.33 -8.38
CA LEU A 19 5.74 14.89 -8.66
C LEU A 19 7.00 14.16 -8.14
N ALA A 20 8.19 14.67 -8.43
CA ALA A 20 9.44 14.06 -7.96
C ALA A 20 9.50 14.01 -6.43
N LEU A 21 9.19 15.11 -5.74
CA LEU A 21 9.21 15.17 -4.28
C LEU A 21 8.17 14.24 -3.65
N LEU A 22 6.96 14.16 -4.20
CA LEU A 22 5.93 13.24 -3.71
C LEU A 22 6.30 11.77 -3.97
N SER A 23 6.97 11.47 -5.10
CA SER A 23 7.47 10.13 -5.40
C SER A 23 8.58 9.70 -4.45
N ILE A 24 9.49 10.61 -4.09
CA ILE A 24 10.54 10.36 -3.09
C ILE A 24 9.92 10.17 -1.70
N ALA A 25 8.98 11.03 -1.29
CA ALA A 25 8.26 10.90 -0.03
C ALA A 25 7.52 9.56 0.06
N HIS A 26 6.95 9.10 -1.05
CA HIS A 26 6.28 7.80 -1.15
C HIS A 26 7.27 6.63 -1.05
N ALA A 27 8.44 6.75 -1.68
CA ALA A 27 9.53 5.77 -1.55
C ALA A 27 9.98 5.60 -0.09
N VAL A 28 10.12 6.71 0.65
CA VAL A 28 10.48 6.69 2.08
C VAL A 28 9.44 5.93 2.91
N ILE A 29 8.14 6.15 2.65
CA ILE A 29 7.06 5.43 3.35
C ILE A 29 7.09 3.93 3.02
N HIS A 30 7.22 3.57 1.74
CA HIS A 30 7.26 2.18 1.32
C HIS A 30 8.50 1.44 1.81
N ALA A 31 9.64 2.11 1.89
CA ALA A 31 10.86 1.55 2.49
C ALA A 31 10.61 1.09 3.93
N GLN A 32 9.97 1.93 4.77
CA GLN A 32 9.63 1.52 6.13
C GLN A 32 8.62 0.36 6.16
N SER A 33 7.62 0.39 5.28
CA SER A 33 6.66 -0.71 5.20
C SER A 33 7.31 -2.05 4.83
N ALA A 34 8.35 -2.01 3.98
CA ALA A 34 9.15 -3.18 3.64
C ALA A 34 10.16 -3.58 4.73
N LEU A 35 10.55 -2.65 5.62
CA LEU A 35 11.45 -2.93 6.74
C LEU A 35 10.77 -3.76 7.83
N LEU A 36 9.51 -3.45 8.15
CA LEU A 36 8.80 -4.10 9.26
C LEU A 36 8.78 -5.64 9.18
N PRO A 37 8.56 -6.29 8.02
CA PRO A 37 8.67 -7.74 7.91
C PRO A 37 10.01 -8.31 8.40
N LEU A 38 11.12 -7.60 8.21
CA LEU A 38 12.44 -8.01 8.70
C LEU A 38 12.61 -7.77 10.22
N VAL A 39 11.85 -6.85 10.80
CA VAL A 39 11.87 -6.55 12.25
C VAL A 39 11.04 -7.58 13.03
N TYR A 40 9.97 -8.13 12.45
CA TYR A 40 9.05 -9.01 13.18
C TYR A 40 9.71 -10.27 13.79
N PRO A 41 10.59 -11.01 13.09
CA PRO A 41 11.27 -12.15 13.72
C PRO A 41 12.06 -11.75 14.98
N ILE A 42 12.70 -10.58 14.95
CA ILE A 42 13.51 -10.08 16.06
C ILE A 42 12.63 -9.74 17.26
N VAL A 43 11.55 -8.98 17.05
CA VAL A 43 10.67 -8.56 18.15
C VAL A 43 9.82 -9.70 18.72
N ILE A 44 9.54 -10.74 17.93
CA ILE A 44 8.91 -11.99 18.43
C ILE A 44 9.78 -12.61 19.50
N VAL A 45 11.08 -12.77 19.23
CA VAL A 45 12.03 -13.37 20.18
C VAL A 45 12.24 -12.45 21.36
N GLU A 46 12.47 -11.16 21.12
CA GLU A 46 12.80 -10.18 22.18
C GLU A 46 11.65 -9.98 23.18
N PHE A 47 10.41 -9.95 22.71
CA PHE A 47 9.25 -9.71 23.57
C PHE A 47 8.45 -10.98 23.91
N GLY A 48 8.91 -12.17 23.50
CA GLY A 48 8.24 -13.44 23.77
C GLY A 48 6.85 -13.55 23.17
N LEU A 49 6.69 -13.11 21.91
CA LEU A 49 5.40 -13.03 21.22
C LEU A 49 5.12 -14.31 20.43
N GLY A 50 3.83 -14.55 20.15
CA GLY A 50 3.38 -15.54 19.19
C GLY A 50 2.95 -14.91 17.85
N GLU A 51 2.66 -15.76 16.88
CA GLU A 51 2.20 -15.35 15.53
C GLU A 51 0.90 -14.56 15.59
N ARG A 52 0.00 -14.89 16.51
CA ARG A 52 -1.24 -14.16 16.75
C ARG A 52 -0.99 -12.72 17.22
N ASP A 53 0.03 -12.50 18.06
CA ASP A 53 0.36 -11.18 18.57
C ASP A 53 0.89 -10.29 17.45
N ILE A 54 1.74 -10.83 16.58
CA ILE A 54 2.22 -10.13 15.38
C ILE A 54 1.07 -9.90 14.39
N GLY A 55 0.21 -10.88 14.16
CA GLY A 55 -0.99 -10.70 13.36
C GLY A 55 -1.87 -9.57 13.89
N THR A 56 -2.05 -9.49 15.21
CA THR A 56 -2.77 -8.40 15.89
C THR A 56 -2.07 -7.06 15.70
N PHE A 57 -0.75 -7.01 15.87
CA PHE A 57 0.06 -5.81 15.66
C PHE A 57 -0.11 -5.26 14.23
N ILE A 58 0.03 -6.13 13.22
CA ILE A 58 -0.16 -5.76 11.81
C ILE A 58 -1.59 -5.28 11.57
N ALA A 59 -2.59 -6.01 12.09
CA ALA A 59 -4.00 -5.66 11.94
C ALA A 59 -4.30 -4.27 12.51
N VAL A 60 -3.89 -3.99 13.73
CA VAL A 60 -4.15 -2.70 14.40
C VAL A 60 -3.45 -1.56 13.66
N THR A 61 -2.16 -1.69 13.38
CA THR A 61 -1.39 -0.62 12.73
C THR A 61 -1.88 -0.33 11.32
N THR A 62 -2.24 -1.37 10.55
CA THR A 62 -2.79 -1.23 9.18
C THR A 62 -4.20 -0.66 9.22
N ALA A 63 -5.05 -1.07 10.16
CA ALA A 63 -6.40 -0.52 10.33
C ALA A 63 -6.36 0.98 10.67
N VAL A 64 -5.45 1.40 11.56
CA VAL A 64 -5.24 2.82 11.88
C VAL A 64 -4.87 3.59 10.60
N GLY A 65 -3.90 3.12 9.82
CA GLY A 65 -3.52 3.75 8.56
C GLY A 65 -4.67 3.80 7.56
N GLY A 66 -5.36 2.69 7.34
CA GLY A 66 -6.46 2.59 6.38
C GLY A 66 -7.65 3.50 6.72
N THR A 67 -8.03 3.58 8.00
CA THR A 67 -9.12 4.46 8.45
C THR A 67 -8.73 5.93 8.38
N MET A 68 -7.48 6.27 8.67
CA MET A 68 -6.98 7.64 8.59
C MET A 68 -6.96 8.19 7.16
N GLN A 69 -6.86 7.35 6.12
CA GLN A 69 -6.98 7.82 4.73
C GLN A 69 -8.31 8.54 4.47
N LEU A 70 -9.42 8.03 5.03
CA LEU A 70 -10.72 8.69 4.94
C LEU A 70 -10.72 10.04 5.68
N ALA A 71 -10.17 10.07 6.90
CA ALA A 71 -10.07 11.30 7.69
C ALA A 71 -9.27 12.38 6.96
N TYR A 72 -8.13 12.04 6.35
CA TYR A 72 -7.35 12.97 5.55
C TYR A 72 -8.10 13.48 4.32
N GLY A 73 -8.90 12.64 3.67
CA GLY A 73 -9.79 13.07 2.59
C GLY A 73 -10.74 14.21 3.04
N PHE A 74 -11.31 14.12 4.26
CA PHE A 74 -12.13 15.19 4.85
C PHE A 74 -11.31 16.41 5.24
N LEU A 75 -10.13 16.23 5.80
CA LEU A 75 -9.27 17.32 6.26
C LEU A 75 -8.82 18.24 5.11
N THR A 76 -8.79 17.75 3.85
CA THR A 76 -8.50 18.60 2.67
C THR A 76 -9.47 19.77 2.48
N ARG A 77 -10.61 19.77 3.15
CA ARG A 77 -11.57 20.88 3.16
C ARG A 77 -11.12 22.05 4.03
N TYR A 78 -10.30 21.77 5.04
CA TYR A 78 -9.89 22.73 6.07
C TYR A 78 -8.41 23.06 6.00
N ILE A 79 -7.60 22.13 5.55
CA ILE A 79 -6.14 22.20 5.51
C ILE A 79 -5.66 21.99 4.08
N SER A 80 -4.67 22.75 3.63
CA SER A 80 -4.09 22.58 2.30
C SER A 80 -3.44 21.21 2.14
N ARG A 81 -3.51 20.63 0.94
CA ARG A 81 -2.89 19.32 0.65
C ARG A 81 -1.40 19.28 0.92
N PRO A 82 -0.59 20.32 0.56
CA PRO A 82 0.82 20.34 0.92
C PRO A 82 1.07 20.30 2.44
N ALA A 83 0.24 21.00 3.23
CA ALA A 83 0.38 20.98 4.68
C ALA A 83 0.02 19.60 5.28
N LEU A 84 -0.99 18.92 4.73
CA LEU A 84 -1.34 17.55 5.15
C LEU A 84 -0.24 16.54 4.78
N LEU A 85 0.35 16.67 3.59
CA LEU A 85 1.44 15.80 3.14
C LEU A 85 2.73 16.05 3.94
N ALA A 86 3.09 17.31 4.17
CA ALA A 86 4.26 17.67 4.95
C ALA A 86 4.10 17.26 6.42
N GLY A 87 2.97 17.62 7.05
CA GLY A 87 2.65 17.22 8.42
C GLY A 87 2.59 15.69 8.57
N GLY A 88 2.03 15.00 7.56
CA GLY A 88 2.02 13.54 7.51
C GLY A 88 3.44 12.96 7.56
N GLN A 89 4.36 13.45 6.75
CA GLN A 89 5.76 12.99 6.76
C GLN A 89 6.45 13.27 8.09
N LEU A 90 6.19 14.43 8.72
CA LEU A 90 6.75 14.75 10.05
C LEU A 90 6.20 13.78 11.12
N ILE A 91 4.89 13.52 11.14
CA ILE A 91 4.26 12.57 12.07
C ILE A 91 4.82 11.16 11.82
N PHE A 92 4.95 10.75 10.54
CA PHE A 92 5.50 9.46 10.16
C PHE A 92 6.93 9.27 10.67
N GLY A 93 7.82 10.22 10.37
CA GLY A 93 9.21 10.16 10.83
C GLY A 93 9.33 10.21 12.36
N THR A 94 8.52 11.03 13.03
CA THR A 94 8.46 11.08 14.50
C THR A 94 8.02 9.75 15.09
N GLY A 95 6.99 9.11 14.50
CA GLY A 95 6.54 7.78 14.91
C GLY A 95 7.66 6.75 14.83
N LEU A 96 8.48 6.77 13.77
CA LEU A 96 9.62 5.86 13.62
C LEU A 96 10.75 6.15 14.61
N LEU A 97 11.07 7.43 14.88
CA LEU A 97 12.05 7.80 15.91
C LEU A 97 11.63 7.30 17.30
N ILE A 98 10.36 7.51 17.67
CA ILE A 98 9.80 7.00 18.93
C ILE A 98 9.81 5.47 18.92
N GLY A 99 9.52 4.84 17.77
CA GLY A 99 9.62 3.39 17.60
C GLY A 99 11.00 2.83 17.92
N GLY A 100 12.06 3.57 17.54
CA GLY A 100 13.43 3.23 17.90
C GLY A 100 13.76 3.34 19.39
N LEU A 101 12.88 3.91 20.21
CA LEU A 101 13.02 3.98 21.67
C LEU A 101 12.13 2.95 22.40
N SER A 102 11.41 2.12 21.66
CA SER A 102 10.45 1.16 22.24
C SER A 102 11.16 0.05 23.01
N GLN A 103 10.67 -0.21 24.22
CA GLN A 103 11.13 -1.27 25.12
C GLN A 103 10.02 -2.31 25.39
N SER A 104 8.89 -2.19 24.71
CA SER A 104 7.78 -3.13 24.78
C SER A 104 6.98 -3.13 23.48
N ILE A 105 6.27 -4.23 23.22
CA ILE A 105 5.39 -4.33 22.05
C ILE A 105 4.28 -3.25 22.06
N GLY A 106 3.80 -2.85 23.26
CA GLY A 106 2.80 -1.78 23.38
C GLY A 106 3.33 -0.40 22.93
N GLN A 107 4.58 -0.07 23.30
CA GLN A 107 5.25 1.15 22.86
C GLN A 107 5.50 1.11 21.34
N LEU A 108 5.97 -0.01 20.81
CA LEU A 108 6.16 -0.20 19.37
C LEU A 108 4.83 -0.11 18.63
N LEU A 109 3.76 -0.72 19.14
CA LEU A 109 2.41 -0.62 18.55
C LEU A 109 1.94 0.83 18.45
N GLY A 110 2.09 1.59 19.54
CA GLY A 110 1.71 3.01 19.58
C GLY A 110 2.52 3.84 18.59
N SER A 111 3.84 3.66 18.54
CA SER A 111 4.75 4.41 17.67
C SER A 111 4.52 4.09 16.19
N ILE A 112 4.36 2.82 15.82
CA ILE A 112 4.06 2.42 14.44
C ILE A 112 2.64 2.86 14.06
N SER A 113 1.66 2.83 14.98
CA SER A 113 0.34 3.41 14.73
C SER A 113 0.42 4.91 14.43
N LEU A 114 1.23 5.66 15.16
CA LEU A 114 1.51 7.07 14.88
C LEU A 114 2.15 7.25 13.50
N ALA A 115 3.13 6.43 13.16
CA ALA A 115 3.72 6.44 11.81
C ALA A 115 2.66 6.15 10.73
N ARG A 116 1.78 5.17 10.93
CA ARG A 116 0.67 4.86 9.99
C ARG A 116 -0.31 6.03 9.83
N ILE A 117 -0.62 6.77 10.91
CA ILE A 117 -1.39 8.02 10.80
C ILE A 117 -0.66 9.00 9.88
N GLY A 118 0.64 9.19 10.09
CA GLY A 118 1.45 10.12 9.29
C GLY A 118 1.58 9.73 7.81
N SER A 119 1.64 8.45 7.48
CA SER A 119 1.76 7.98 6.10
C SER A 119 0.43 8.02 5.31
N SER A 120 -0.69 8.06 6.00
CA SER A 120 -2.04 7.93 5.42
C SER A 120 -2.43 8.99 4.36
N PRO A 121 -1.99 10.27 4.39
CA PRO A 121 -2.37 11.23 3.36
C PRO A 121 -1.71 10.97 2.01
N GLN A 122 -0.66 10.15 1.93
CA GLN A 122 0.16 10.00 0.73
C GLN A 122 -0.65 9.56 -0.50
N HIS A 123 -1.52 8.57 -0.37
CA HIS A 123 -2.35 8.11 -1.49
C HIS A 123 -3.51 9.05 -1.81
N PRO A 124 -4.47 9.33 -0.90
CA PRO A 124 -5.64 10.12 -1.27
C PRO A 124 -5.29 11.58 -1.55
N VAL A 125 -4.44 12.20 -0.73
CA VAL A 125 -4.12 13.62 -0.85
C VAL A 125 -3.05 13.85 -1.92
N GLY A 126 -2.03 12.99 -2.00
CA GLY A 126 -0.98 13.08 -3.02
C GLY A 126 -1.52 12.87 -4.43
N ASN A 127 -2.31 11.82 -4.67
CA ASN A 127 -2.93 11.54 -5.96
C ASN A 127 -3.88 12.66 -6.39
N ALA A 128 -4.66 13.22 -5.45
CA ALA A 128 -5.54 14.34 -5.72
C ALA A 128 -4.76 15.62 -6.09
N LEU A 129 -3.65 15.92 -5.39
CA LEU A 129 -2.79 17.06 -5.71
C LEU A 129 -2.18 16.92 -7.11
N LEU A 130 -1.64 15.74 -7.44
CA LEU A 130 -1.07 15.46 -8.77
C LEU A 130 -2.12 15.54 -9.88
N SER A 131 -3.34 15.05 -9.62
CA SER A 131 -4.44 15.14 -10.58
C SER A 131 -4.83 16.58 -10.94
N ASP A 132 -4.66 17.52 -10.01
CA ASP A 132 -4.94 18.94 -10.25
C ASP A 132 -3.76 19.67 -10.94
N LEU A 133 -2.52 19.19 -10.70
CA LEU A 133 -1.32 19.80 -11.28
C LEU A 133 -1.04 19.38 -12.72
N PHE A 134 -1.56 18.23 -13.15
CA PHE A 134 -1.33 17.69 -14.50
C PHE A 134 -2.59 17.73 -15.33
N PRO A 135 -2.50 18.06 -16.65
CA PRO A 135 -3.65 18.04 -17.55
C PRO A 135 -4.17 16.60 -17.71
N PRO A 136 -5.45 16.43 -18.12
CA PRO A 136 -6.12 15.12 -18.17
C PRO A 136 -5.29 14.02 -18.88
N GLU A 137 -4.62 14.38 -19.98
CA GLU A 137 -3.84 13.47 -20.83
C GLU A 137 -2.56 12.94 -20.12
N ARG A 138 -2.08 13.63 -19.08
CA ARG A 138 -0.86 13.30 -18.33
C ARG A 138 -1.10 12.89 -16.88
N ARG A 139 -2.34 12.92 -16.41
CA ARG A 139 -2.68 12.53 -15.00
C ARG A 139 -2.31 11.09 -14.70
N GLY A 140 -2.65 10.18 -15.63
CA GLY A 140 -2.30 8.76 -15.49
C GLY A 140 -0.80 8.56 -15.34
N PHE A 141 0.00 9.22 -16.19
CA PHE A 141 1.46 9.17 -16.07
C PHE A 141 1.96 9.70 -14.73
N ALA A 142 1.44 10.83 -14.24
CA ALA A 142 1.88 11.42 -12.97
C ALA A 142 1.55 10.50 -11.77
N ILE A 143 0.33 9.95 -11.72
CA ILE A 143 -0.10 9.03 -10.67
C ILE A 143 0.71 7.73 -10.72
N SER A 144 0.89 7.16 -11.91
CA SER A 144 1.69 5.93 -12.08
C SER A 144 3.16 6.14 -11.68
N THR A 145 3.76 7.29 -12.03
CA THR A 145 5.12 7.64 -11.61
C THR A 145 5.22 7.77 -10.09
N HIS A 146 4.23 8.38 -9.47
CA HIS A 146 4.17 8.51 -8.00
C HIS A 146 4.08 7.14 -7.32
N ILE A 147 3.24 6.23 -7.83
CA ILE A 147 3.09 4.87 -7.30
C ILE A 147 4.37 4.06 -7.52
N ALA A 148 4.94 4.12 -8.73
CA ALA A 148 6.20 3.44 -9.05
C ALA A 148 7.36 3.94 -8.16
N GLY A 149 7.40 5.24 -7.85
CA GLY A 149 8.35 5.81 -6.90
C GLY A 149 8.27 5.14 -5.53
N GLY A 150 7.05 4.91 -5.02
CA GLY A 150 6.83 4.15 -3.79
C GLY A 150 7.46 2.75 -3.85
N ASN A 151 7.18 2.01 -4.91
CA ASN A 151 7.68 0.64 -5.07
C ASN A 151 9.22 0.57 -5.16
N VAL A 152 9.87 1.57 -5.78
CA VAL A 152 11.35 1.65 -5.79
C VAL A 152 11.93 1.69 -4.38
N GLY A 153 11.26 2.38 -3.44
CA GLY A 153 11.68 2.44 -2.04
C GLY A 153 11.76 1.07 -1.35
N THR A 154 10.99 0.08 -1.80
CA THR A 154 10.97 -1.25 -1.16
C THR A 154 12.22 -2.09 -1.48
N ILE A 155 12.80 -1.96 -2.66
CA ILE A 155 13.88 -2.86 -3.13
C ILE A 155 15.19 -2.68 -2.35
N ALA A 156 15.52 -1.46 -1.95
CA ALA A 156 16.74 -1.21 -1.19
C ALA A 156 16.71 -1.83 0.22
N VAL A 157 15.52 -2.11 0.74
CA VAL A 157 15.32 -2.46 2.15
C VAL A 157 15.93 -3.80 2.56
N PRO A 158 15.79 -4.91 1.82
CA PRO A 158 16.42 -6.17 2.21
C PRO A 158 17.92 -6.05 2.36
N PHE A 159 18.56 -5.21 1.57
CA PHE A 159 20.02 -5.01 1.61
C PHE A 159 20.42 -3.94 2.63
N VAL A 160 19.92 -2.71 2.47
CA VAL A 160 20.28 -1.59 3.36
C VAL A 160 19.66 -1.76 4.74
N GLY A 161 18.38 -2.07 4.81
CA GLY A 161 17.66 -2.31 6.07
C GLY A 161 18.19 -3.55 6.78
N GLY A 162 18.42 -4.65 6.04
CA GLY A 162 19.02 -5.88 6.58
C GLY A 162 20.41 -5.63 7.16
N ALA A 163 21.30 -4.93 6.43
CA ALA A 163 22.64 -4.60 6.93
C ALA A 163 22.58 -3.70 8.19
N LEU A 164 21.67 -2.74 8.25
CA LEU A 164 21.47 -1.90 9.43
C LEU A 164 20.91 -2.70 10.62
N LEU A 165 19.98 -3.62 10.39
CA LEU A 165 19.43 -4.50 11.43
C LEU A 165 20.54 -5.35 12.06
N LEU A 166 21.41 -5.93 11.25
CA LEU A 166 22.53 -6.74 11.73
C LEU A 166 23.59 -5.90 12.48
N ALA A 167 23.88 -4.69 11.99
CA ALA A 167 24.93 -3.85 12.54
C ALA A 167 24.51 -3.06 13.79
N LEU A 168 23.27 -2.56 13.84
CA LEU A 168 22.81 -1.57 14.81
C LEU A 168 21.58 -2.03 15.63
N GLY A 169 20.97 -3.15 15.27
CA GLY A 169 19.71 -3.61 15.84
C GLY A 169 18.48 -2.88 15.29
N TRP A 170 17.30 -3.38 15.64
CA TRP A 170 16.04 -2.91 15.06
C TRP A 170 15.63 -1.52 15.54
N GLN A 171 15.93 -1.14 16.78
CA GLN A 171 15.60 0.17 17.34
C GLN A 171 16.32 1.28 16.59
N ALA A 172 17.64 1.18 16.45
CA ALA A 172 18.44 2.16 15.73
C ALA A 172 18.06 2.20 14.25
N THR A 173 17.78 1.06 13.64
CA THR A 173 17.35 0.97 12.24
C THR A 173 16.01 1.69 12.01
N LEU A 174 15.01 1.48 12.88
CA LEU A 174 13.73 2.22 12.78
C LEU A 174 13.96 3.73 12.91
N ALA A 175 14.77 4.17 13.88
CA ALA A 175 15.07 5.59 14.05
C ALA A 175 15.74 6.19 12.80
N ILE A 176 16.73 5.50 12.22
CA ILE A 176 17.42 5.92 10.99
C ILE A 176 16.43 6.06 9.83
N PHE A 177 15.50 5.10 9.67
CA PHE A 177 14.45 5.16 8.64
C PHE A 177 13.44 6.31 8.86
N GLY A 178 13.35 6.85 10.08
CA GLY A 178 12.55 8.04 10.39
C GLY A 178 13.16 9.35 9.87
N ILE A 179 14.50 9.44 9.79
CA ILE A 179 15.19 10.67 9.40
C ILE A 179 14.83 11.17 8.00
N PRO A 180 14.86 10.34 6.94
CA PRO A 180 14.45 10.78 5.60
C PRO A 180 13.01 11.29 5.55
N ALA A 181 12.10 10.73 6.35
CA ALA A 181 10.71 11.20 6.42
C ALA A 181 10.61 12.60 7.03
N LEU A 182 11.33 12.87 8.11
CA LEU A 182 11.38 14.22 8.72
C LEU A 182 11.95 15.23 7.73
N LEU A 183 13.04 14.90 7.04
CA LEU A 183 13.63 15.78 6.02
C LEU A 183 12.64 16.05 4.89
N MET A 184 11.96 15.00 4.40
CA MET A 184 10.93 15.16 3.37
C MET A 184 9.74 15.98 3.85
N GLY A 185 9.33 15.87 5.11
CA GLY A 185 8.29 16.71 5.70
C GLY A 185 8.66 18.19 5.64
N VAL A 186 9.89 18.54 6.02
CA VAL A 186 10.42 19.91 5.92
C VAL A 186 10.49 20.37 4.47
N VAL A 187 11.05 19.56 3.57
CA VAL A 187 11.15 19.89 2.13
C VAL A 187 9.77 20.13 1.51
N LEU A 188 8.79 19.27 1.78
CA LEU A 188 7.43 19.44 1.28
C LEU A 188 6.78 20.72 1.83
N ALA A 189 6.97 21.04 3.10
CA ALA A 189 6.45 22.26 3.71
C ALA A 189 7.03 23.54 3.08
N LEU A 190 8.31 23.53 2.71
CA LEU A 190 9.00 24.68 2.14
C LEU A 190 8.76 24.85 0.63
N VAL A 191 8.69 23.73 -0.11
CA VAL A 191 8.73 23.75 -1.59
C VAL A 191 7.35 23.60 -2.22
N VAL A 192 6.49 22.70 -1.70
CA VAL A 192 5.20 22.42 -2.32
C VAL A 192 4.17 23.46 -1.88
N ARG A 193 3.50 24.07 -2.85
CA ARG A 193 2.52 25.14 -2.61
C ARG A 193 1.20 24.82 -3.30
N GLU A 194 0.09 25.21 -2.69
CA GLU A 194 -1.26 25.17 -3.24
C GLU A 194 -1.92 26.55 -3.10
N ARG A 195 -2.77 26.94 -4.05
CA ARG A 195 -3.47 28.23 -3.97
C ARG A 195 -4.55 28.18 -2.88
N HIS A 196 -4.61 29.21 -2.06
CA HIS A 196 -5.63 29.33 -0.99
C HIS A 196 -7.08 29.27 -1.50
N ALA A 197 -7.32 29.74 -2.72
CA ALA A 197 -8.64 29.70 -3.35
C ALA A 197 -9.12 28.26 -3.61
N ASP A 198 -8.20 27.35 -3.97
CA ASP A 198 -8.54 26.02 -4.50
C ASP A 198 -9.13 25.11 -3.42
N TYR A 199 -8.60 25.11 -2.19
CA TYR A 199 -9.15 24.26 -1.14
C TYR A 199 -10.47 24.78 -0.55
N ARG A 200 -10.65 26.11 -0.48
CA ARG A 200 -11.95 26.72 -0.08
C ARG A 200 -13.06 26.46 -1.10
N GLN A 201 -12.71 26.43 -2.37
CA GLN A 201 -13.65 26.11 -3.45
C GLN A 201 -14.08 24.63 -3.37
N ARG A 202 -13.13 23.71 -3.11
CA ARG A 202 -13.45 22.28 -2.91
C ARG A 202 -14.39 22.07 -1.70
N ALA A 203 -14.18 22.78 -0.61
CA ALA A 203 -15.05 22.72 0.57
C ALA A 203 -16.50 23.10 0.24
N ARG A 204 -16.71 24.04 -0.70
CA ARG A 204 -18.05 24.48 -1.15
C ARG A 204 -18.70 23.52 -2.15
N GLN A 205 -17.91 22.83 -2.95
CA GLN A 205 -18.40 21.96 -4.05
C GLN A 205 -18.65 20.50 -3.61
N SER A 206 -18.17 20.09 -2.44
CA SER A 206 -18.35 18.72 -1.98
C SER A 206 -19.79 18.49 -1.57
N GLY A 207 -20.51 17.73 -2.38
CA GLY A 207 -21.86 17.23 -2.09
C GLY A 207 -21.92 16.32 -0.85
N SER A 208 -23.08 15.83 -0.52
CA SER A 208 -23.32 14.95 0.63
C SER A 208 -22.53 13.62 0.46
N VAL A 209 -21.54 13.39 1.32
CA VAL A 209 -20.78 12.12 1.38
C VAL A 209 -21.73 10.93 1.52
N ARG A 210 -22.82 11.10 2.27
CA ARG A 210 -23.84 10.06 2.48
C ARG A 210 -24.53 9.66 1.18
N GLU A 211 -24.82 10.62 0.29
CA GLU A 211 -25.45 10.35 -1.00
C GLU A 211 -24.50 9.61 -1.93
N HIS A 212 -23.25 10.06 -2.02
CA HIS A 212 -22.24 9.39 -2.83
C HIS A 212 -21.91 7.99 -2.30
N LEU A 213 -21.83 7.81 -0.98
CA LEU A 213 -21.65 6.50 -0.36
C LEU A 213 -22.82 5.55 -0.69
N ARG A 214 -24.06 6.05 -0.59
CA ARG A 214 -25.25 5.27 -0.97
C ARG A 214 -25.21 4.89 -2.46
N ALA A 215 -24.78 5.81 -3.33
CA ALA A 215 -24.66 5.56 -4.76
C ALA A 215 -23.61 4.46 -5.05
N VAL A 216 -22.44 4.49 -4.39
CA VAL A 216 -21.39 3.47 -4.55
C VAL A 216 -21.88 2.12 -4.03
N VAL A 217 -22.44 2.07 -2.80
CA VAL A 217 -22.93 0.82 -2.19
C VAL A 217 -24.21 0.32 -2.88
N GLY A 218 -25.00 1.19 -3.48
CA GLY A 218 -26.20 0.83 -4.24
C GLY A 218 -25.91 0.06 -5.54
N ARG A 219 -24.74 0.26 -6.14
CA ARG A 219 -24.36 -0.39 -7.39
C ARG A 219 -23.81 -1.80 -7.16
N GLY A 220 -24.46 -2.79 -7.78
CA GLY A 220 -24.11 -4.22 -7.61
C GLY A 220 -22.70 -4.58 -8.11
N ASP A 221 -22.23 -3.94 -9.21
CA ASP A 221 -20.88 -4.13 -9.75
C ASP A 221 -19.81 -3.60 -8.82
N LEU A 222 -19.98 -2.37 -8.30
CA LEU A 222 -19.04 -1.76 -7.36
C LEU A 222 -18.97 -2.53 -6.03
N ARG A 223 -20.12 -2.99 -5.51
CA ARG A 223 -20.13 -3.85 -4.30
C ARG A 223 -19.32 -5.12 -4.48
N ARG A 224 -19.43 -5.80 -5.64
CA ARG A 224 -18.66 -7.02 -5.91
C ARG A 224 -17.17 -6.74 -6.05
N ILE A 225 -16.78 -5.64 -6.68
CA ILE A 225 -15.37 -5.20 -6.76
C ILE A 225 -14.83 -4.94 -5.35
N LEU A 226 -15.59 -4.20 -4.52
CA LEU A 226 -15.19 -3.92 -3.14
C LEU A 226 -15.13 -5.19 -2.28
N ALA A 227 -16.10 -6.10 -2.43
CA ALA A 227 -16.10 -7.39 -1.74
C ALA A 227 -14.91 -8.27 -2.17
N ALA A 228 -14.62 -8.34 -3.48
CA ALA A 228 -13.44 -9.06 -3.98
C ALA A 228 -12.14 -8.46 -3.43
N SER A 229 -12.03 -7.14 -3.37
CA SER A 229 -10.88 -6.45 -2.75
C SER A 229 -10.72 -6.76 -1.26
N LEU A 230 -11.82 -6.77 -0.52
CA LEU A 230 -11.81 -7.08 0.91
C LEU A 230 -11.39 -8.52 1.18
N VAL A 231 -11.88 -9.46 0.36
CA VAL A 231 -11.52 -10.87 0.49
C VAL A 231 -10.08 -11.12 0.05
N ALA A 232 -9.66 -10.56 -1.09
CA ALA A 232 -8.28 -10.67 -1.59
C ALA A 232 -7.24 -10.04 -0.64
N ALA A 233 -7.67 -9.13 0.24
CA ALA A 233 -6.79 -8.57 1.27
C ALA A 233 -6.15 -9.63 2.15
N GLY A 234 -6.74 -10.83 2.27
CA GLY A 234 -6.17 -11.97 2.99
C GLY A 234 -4.85 -12.50 2.43
N GLY A 235 -4.54 -12.21 1.16
CA GLY A 235 -3.28 -12.56 0.51
C GLY A 235 -2.47 -11.35 0.03
N ARG A 236 -2.77 -10.11 0.47
CA ARG A 236 -2.12 -8.89 -0.05
C ARG A 236 -0.62 -8.87 0.22
N GLY A 237 0.15 -8.59 -0.84
CA GLY A 237 1.60 -8.75 -0.90
C GLY A 237 2.37 -8.15 0.26
N LEU A 238 2.40 -6.83 0.41
CA LEU A 238 3.25 -6.17 1.41
C LEU A 238 2.69 -6.25 2.84
N ASP A 239 1.36 -6.27 2.98
CA ASP A 239 0.71 -6.19 4.29
C ASP A 239 0.51 -7.59 4.94
N ILE A 240 0.40 -8.65 4.13
CA ILE A 240 0.09 -10.00 4.63
C ILE A 240 1.15 -11.01 4.18
N VAL A 241 1.33 -11.20 2.85
CA VAL A 241 2.25 -12.24 2.34
C VAL A 241 3.67 -11.99 2.81
N ALA A 242 4.20 -10.77 2.66
CA ALA A 242 5.59 -10.46 2.99
C ALA A 242 5.93 -10.68 4.48
N PRO A 243 5.15 -10.18 5.47
CA PRO A 243 5.40 -10.46 6.87
C PRO A 243 5.41 -11.96 7.21
N PHE A 244 4.36 -12.67 6.82
CA PHE A 244 4.24 -14.09 7.16
C PHE A 244 5.21 -14.97 6.37
N MET A 245 5.62 -14.56 5.16
CA MET A 245 6.69 -15.22 4.40
C MET A 245 8.03 -15.09 5.14
N VAL A 246 8.42 -13.89 5.57
CA VAL A 246 9.67 -13.68 6.31
C VAL A 246 9.67 -14.47 7.60
N LEU A 247 8.59 -14.45 8.38
CA LEU A 247 8.43 -15.24 9.60
C LEU A 247 8.53 -16.75 9.35
N TYR A 248 7.97 -17.25 8.25
CA TYR A 248 8.03 -18.66 7.88
C TYR A 248 9.43 -19.08 7.46
N LEU A 249 10.13 -18.22 6.69
CA LEU A 249 11.51 -18.48 6.23
C LEU A 249 12.48 -18.50 7.41
N SER A 250 12.41 -17.50 8.31
CA SER A 250 13.34 -17.38 9.43
C SER A 250 13.05 -18.34 10.58
N GLY A 251 11.78 -18.61 10.88
CA GLY A 251 11.36 -19.50 11.97
C GLY A 251 11.28 -20.97 11.52
N PRO A 252 10.12 -21.46 11.01
CA PRO A 252 9.93 -22.88 10.71
C PRO A 252 10.90 -23.46 9.67
N LEU A 253 11.33 -22.69 8.66
CA LEU A 253 12.30 -23.17 7.67
C LEU A 253 13.76 -22.99 8.08
N GLY A 254 14.03 -22.17 9.11
CA GLY A 254 15.35 -22.03 9.74
C GLY A 254 16.43 -21.44 8.84
N PHE A 255 16.05 -20.62 7.84
CA PHE A 255 17.04 -19.92 7.03
C PHE A 255 17.74 -18.82 7.82
N ASP A 256 19.02 -18.62 7.52
CA ASP A 256 19.80 -17.49 8.01
C ASP A 256 19.31 -16.15 7.44
N ASP A 257 19.68 -15.06 8.11
CA ASP A 257 19.23 -13.71 7.77
C ASP A 257 19.58 -13.31 6.32
N ASP A 258 20.78 -13.64 5.86
CA ASP A 258 21.22 -13.30 4.49
C ASP A 258 20.35 -13.99 3.44
N THR A 259 20.05 -15.27 3.64
CA THR A 259 19.15 -16.04 2.79
C THR A 259 17.73 -15.48 2.84
N VAL A 260 17.20 -15.14 4.02
CA VAL A 260 15.89 -14.52 4.18
C VAL A 260 15.84 -13.17 3.43
N HIS A 261 16.86 -12.33 3.60
CA HIS A 261 16.94 -11.04 2.92
C HIS A 261 16.96 -11.18 1.39
N LEU A 262 17.73 -12.15 0.88
CA LEU A 262 17.78 -12.43 -0.57
C LEU A 262 16.42 -12.91 -1.11
N LEU A 263 15.80 -13.88 -0.45
CA LEU A 263 14.49 -14.41 -0.85
C LEU A 263 13.41 -13.32 -0.77
N TYR A 264 13.45 -12.48 0.26
CA TYR A 264 12.55 -11.34 0.38
C TYR A 264 12.78 -10.30 -0.72
N ALA A 265 14.04 -10.02 -1.07
CA ALA A 265 14.36 -9.14 -2.19
C ALA A 265 13.78 -9.65 -3.52
N LEU A 266 13.86 -10.95 -3.81
CA LEU A 266 13.29 -11.57 -5.01
C LEU A 266 11.76 -11.37 -5.07
N LEU A 267 11.05 -11.53 -3.94
CA LEU A 267 9.63 -11.22 -3.86
C LEU A 267 9.35 -9.74 -4.19
N LEU A 268 10.13 -8.82 -3.60
CA LEU A 268 9.93 -7.37 -3.75
C LEU A 268 10.29 -6.85 -5.15
N VAL A 269 11.19 -7.50 -5.89
CA VAL A 269 11.40 -7.20 -7.32
C VAL A 269 10.10 -7.39 -8.09
N GLY A 270 9.30 -8.39 -7.73
CA GLY A 270 7.96 -8.60 -8.28
C GLY A 270 7.01 -7.42 -8.04
N ALA A 271 7.20 -6.66 -6.96
CA ALA A 271 6.40 -5.47 -6.66
C ALA A 271 6.62 -4.31 -7.66
N ILE A 272 7.71 -4.32 -8.41
CA ILE A 272 7.94 -3.36 -9.51
C ILE A 272 7.50 -3.95 -10.84
N VAL A 273 7.94 -5.15 -11.14
CA VAL A 273 7.67 -5.80 -12.44
C VAL A 273 6.17 -6.09 -12.59
N GLY A 274 5.52 -6.56 -11.53
CA GLY A 274 4.14 -6.97 -11.54
C GLY A 274 3.16 -5.87 -11.97
N PRO A 275 3.09 -4.73 -11.26
CA PRO A 275 2.19 -3.62 -11.62
C PRO A 275 2.37 -3.11 -13.04
N LEU A 276 3.61 -3.05 -13.54
CA LEU A 276 3.92 -2.59 -14.90
C LEU A 276 3.35 -3.57 -15.94
N LEU A 277 3.63 -4.86 -15.78
CA LEU A 277 3.09 -5.90 -16.66
C LEU A 277 1.56 -5.97 -16.58
N ALA A 278 1.02 -5.92 -15.37
CA ALA A 278 -0.41 -6.00 -15.14
C ALA A 278 -1.17 -4.84 -15.78
N GLY A 279 -0.61 -3.63 -15.77
CA GLY A 279 -1.16 -2.49 -16.48
C GLY A 279 -1.33 -2.77 -17.97
N VAL A 280 -0.23 -3.15 -18.65
CA VAL A 280 -0.22 -3.45 -20.09
C VAL A 280 -1.15 -4.62 -20.44
N ILE A 281 -1.10 -5.70 -19.64
CA ILE A 281 -1.93 -6.89 -19.85
C ILE A 281 -3.41 -6.53 -19.69
N SER A 282 -3.75 -5.77 -18.65
CA SER A 282 -5.15 -5.40 -18.37
C SER A 282 -5.72 -4.41 -19.38
N ASP A 283 -4.88 -3.56 -19.98
CA ASP A 283 -5.32 -2.67 -21.05
C ASP A 283 -5.63 -3.46 -22.35
N ARG A 284 -4.91 -4.56 -22.60
CA ARG A 284 -5.06 -5.40 -23.79
C ARG A 284 -6.17 -6.44 -23.67
N PHE A 285 -6.24 -7.12 -22.53
CA PHE A 285 -7.14 -8.26 -22.31
C PHE A 285 -8.36 -7.95 -21.45
N GLY A 286 -8.45 -6.73 -20.93
CA GLY A 286 -9.50 -6.27 -20.03
C GLY A 286 -9.14 -6.43 -18.55
N ARG A 287 -9.72 -5.56 -17.70
CA ARG A 287 -9.42 -5.50 -16.26
C ARG A 287 -9.81 -6.77 -15.52
N ARG A 288 -11.04 -7.24 -15.74
CA ARG A 288 -11.61 -8.40 -15.03
C ARG A 288 -10.85 -9.69 -15.30
N PRO A 289 -10.66 -10.16 -16.57
CA PRO A 289 -9.92 -11.41 -16.80
C PRO A 289 -8.49 -11.36 -16.29
N THR A 290 -7.83 -10.20 -16.38
CA THR A 290 -6.49 -9.97 -15.84
C THR A 290 -6.47 -10.12 -14.32
N LEU A 291 -7.41 -9.53 -13.59
CA LEU A 291 -7.52 -9.68 -12.13
C LEU A 291 -7.76 -11.13 -11.73
N VAL A 292 -8.70 -11.81 -12.40
CA VAL A 292 -8.97 -13.24 -12.13
C VAL A 292 -7.70 -14.07 -12.34
N ALA A 293 -6.97 -13.84 -13.44
CA ALA A 293 -5.71 -14.54 -13.69
C ALA A 293 -4.67 -14.28 -12.60
N TYR A 294 -4.50 -13.03 -12.16
CA TYR A 294 -3.56 -12.70 -11.08
C TYR A 294 -3.96 -13.30 -9.73
N TYR A 295 -5.24 -13.35 -9.40
CA TYR A 295 -5.70 -14.03 -8.18
C TYR A 295 -5.43 -15.54 -8.23
N LEU A 296 -5.67 -16.18 -9.36
CA LEU A 296 -5.37 -17.61 -9.54
C LEU A 296 -3.85 -17.88 -9.49
N LEU A 297 -3.03 -17.03 -10.14
CA LEU A 297 -1.58 -17.13 -10.10
C LEU A 297 -1.03 -16.87 -8.69
N SER A 298 -1.61 -15.93 -7.95
CA SER A 298 -1.24 -15.66 -6.54
C SER A 298 -1.56 -16.85 -5.65
N ALA A 299 -2.75 -17.44 -5.79
CA ALA A 299 -3.13 -18.65 -5.05
C ALA A 299 -2.19 -19.82 -5.38
N ALA A 300 -1.91 -20.06 -6.66
CA ALA A 300 -0.97 -21.11 -7.11
C ALA A 300 0.45 -20.84 -6.58
N GLY A 301 0.91 -19.58 -6.62
CA GLY A 301 2.22 -19.17 -6.10
C GLY A 301 2.35 -19.44 -4.60
N ILE A 302 1.30 -19.15 -3.80
CA ILE A 302 1.28 -19.45 -2.37
C ILE A 302 1.39 -20.97 -2.14
N VAL A 303 0.62 -21.78 -2.86
CA VAL A 303 0.67 -23.24 -2.73
C VAL A 303 2.05 -23.77 -3.14
N ALA A 304 2.61 -23.27 -4.24
CA ALA A 304 3.95 -23.65 -4.69
C ALA A 304 5.04 -23.23 -3.68
N PHE A 305 4.91 -22.04 -3.06
CA PHE A 305 5.83 -21.58 -2.02
C PHE A 305 5.84 -22.51 -0.81
N VAL A 306 4.68 -22.91 -0.31
CA VAL A 306 4.58 -23.86 0.80
C VAL A 306 5.13 -25.24 0.40
N ALA A 307 4.80 -25.71 -0.81
CA ALA A 307 5.27 -27.00 -1.32
C ALA A 307 6.79 -27.04 -1.56
N ALA A 308 7.41 -25.90 -1.88
CA ALA A 308 8.87 -25.80 -2.04
C ALA A 308 9.62 -26.01 -0.70
N GLY A 309 8.98 -25.67 0.44
CA GLY A 309 9.61 -25.82 1.76
C GLY A 309 10.96 -25.10 1.81
N ALA A 310 12.00 -25.78 2.34
CA ALA A 310 13.34 -25.22 2.43
C ALA A 310 14.21 -25.44 1.16
N ASN A 311 13.62 -25.85 0.05
CA ASN A 311 14.36 -26.10 -1.18
C ASN A 311 14.66 -24.81 -1.97
N LEU A 312 15.88 -24.30 -1.84
CA LEU A 312 16.30 -23.06 -2.53
C LEU A 312 16.24 -23.15 -4.06
N LEU A 313 16.45 -24.36 -4.65
CA LEU A 313 16.36 -24.53 -6.11
C LEU A 313 14.93 -24.30 -6.64
N LEU A 314 13.92 -24.47 -5.77
CA LEU A 314 12.53 -24.18 -6.08
C LEU A 314 12.13 -22.76 -5.65
N LEU A 315 12.58 -22.30 -4.48
CA LEU A 315 12.22 -20.97 -3.95
C LEU A 315 12.74 -19.83 -4.81
N VAL A 316 14.02 -19.86 -5.20
CA VAL A 316 14.66 -18.76 -5.94
C VAL A 316 13.93 -18.47 -7.26
N PRO A 317 13.66 -19.42 -8.15
CA PRO A 317 12.94 -19.13 -9.40
C PRO A 317 11.46 -18.84 -9.19
N LEU A 318 10.87 -19.27 -8.07
CA LEU A 318 9.45 -19.08 -7.78
C LEU A 318 9.13 -17.68 -7.28
N LEU A 319 10.00 -17.06 -6.45
CA LEU A 319 9.65 -15.84 -5.71
C LEU A 319 9.44 -14.62 -6.60
N LEU A 320 10.16 -14.50 -7.71
CA LEU A 320 9.94 -13.41 -8.65
C LEU A 320 8.57 -13.48 -9.35
N PRO A 321 8.15 -14.60 -10.00
CA PRO A 321 6.81 -14.70 -10.57
C PRO A 321 5.70 -14.66 -9.50
N PHE A 322 5.94 -15.23 -8.32
CA PHE A 322 4.99 -15.13 -7.20
C PHE A 322 4.80 -13.69 -6.74
N GLY A 323 5.88 -12.95 -6.50
CA GLY A 323 5.82 -11.52 -6.18
C GLY A 323 5.13 -10.71 -7.29
N THR A 324 5.48 -10.99 -8.56
CA THR A 324 4.83 -10.37 -9.71
C THR A 324 3.30 -10.56 -9.67
N ALA A 325 2.82 -11.74 -9.33
CA ALA A 325 1.38 -11.99 -9.23
C ALA A 325 0.73 -11.24 -8.05
N VAL A 326 1.28 -11.39 -6.86
CA VAL A 326 0.71 -10.87 -5.60
C VAL A 326 0.67 -9.35 -5.57
N PHE A 327 1.67 -8.66 -6.14
CA PHE A 327 1.70 -7.19 -6.15
C PHE A 327 0.95 -6.54 -7.31
N SER A 328 0.46 -7.34 -8.28
CA SER A 328 -0.26 -6.83 -9.46
C SER A 328 -1.74 -6.54 -9.22
N GLU A 329 -2.34 -7.10 -8.17
CA GLU A 329 -3.79 -7.00 -7.96
C GLU A 329 -4.27 -5.55 -7.75
N SER A 330 -3.61 -4.83 -6.85
CA SER A 330 -4.08 -3.52 -6.37
C SER A 330 -4.18 -2.47 -7.49
N PRO A 331 -3.17 -2.25 -8.35
CA PRO A 331 -3.27 -1.28 -9.42
C PRO A 331 -4.32 -1.65 -10.47
N VAL A 332 -4.48 -2.93 -10.82
CA VAL A 332 -5.51 -3.35 -11.79
C VAL A 332 -6.91 -3.21 -11.20
N LEU A 333 -7.08 -3.51 -9.92
CA LEU A 333 -8.34 -3.35 -9.21
C LEU A 333 -8.75 -1.87 -9.12
N GLN A 334 -7.79 -0.98 -8.83
CA GLN A 334 -8.01 0.47 -8.83
C GLN A 334 -8.40 0.97 -10.23
N ALA A 335 -7.73 0.50 -11.28
CA ALA A 335 -8.09 0.82 -12.67
C ALA A 335 -9.52 0.33 -12.99
N TYR A 336 -9.87 -0.89 -12.59
CA TYR A 336 -11.21 -1.44 -12.80
C TYR A 336 -12.29 -0.64 -12.08
N LEU A 337 -12.01 -0.21 -10.85
CA LEU A 337 -12.88 0.67 -10.08
C LEU A 337 -13.03 2.04 -10.77
N ALA A 338 -11.94 2.61 -11.28
CA ALA A 338 -11.95 3.90 -11.99
C ALA A 338 -12.77 3.85 -13.28
N ASP A 339 -12.70 2.73 -14.01
CA ASP A 339 -13.47 2.53 -15.24
C ASP A 339 -14.99 2.43 -14.97
N ARG A 340 -15.38 1.96 -13.78
CA ARG A 340 -16.79 1.77 -13.38
C ARG A 340 -17.37 2.94 -12.60
N ALA A 341 -16.56 3.73 -11.93
CA ALA A 341 -16.98 4.90 -11.16
C ALA A 341 -16.64 6.18 -11.90
N VAL A 342 -17.67 6.93 -12.38
CA VAL A 342 -17.49 8.13 -13.21
C VAL A 342 -17.79 9.40 -12.42
N GLY A 343 -17.11 10.50 -12.76
CA GLY A 343 -17.34 11.82 -12.17
C GLY A 343 -17.09 11.87 -10.65
N PRO A 344 -17.89 12.62 -9.88
CA PRO A 344 -17.72 12.78 -8.44
C PRO A 344 -17.84 11.48 -7.65
N MET A 345 -18.49 10.46 -8.19
CA MET A 345 -18.61 9.14 -7.58
C MET A 345 -17.26 8.41 -7.55
N ARG A 346 -16.31 8.72 -8.44
CA ARG A 346 -14.98 8.09 -8.49
C ARG A 346 -14.19 8.34 -7.22
N ASP A 347 -14.15 9.58 -6.73
CA ASP A 347 -13.38 9.93 -5.53
C ASP A 347 -13.93 9.22 -4.30
N VAL A 348 -15.25 9.12 -4.18
CA VAL A 348 -15.91 8.38 -3.10
C VAL A 348 -15.68 6.88 -3.24
N ALA A 349 -15.74 6.32 -4.44
CA ALA A 349 -15.46 4.91 -4.68
C ALA A 349 -14.01 4.55 -4.29
N PHE A 350 -13.04 5.41 -4.58
CA PHE A 350 -11.65 5.21 -4.12
C PHE A 350 -11.53 5.34 -2.60
N ALA A 351 -12.18 6.32 -1.98
CA ALA A 351 -12.16 6.47 -0.52
C ALA A 351 -12.75 5.23 0.18
N VAL A 352 -13.87 4.73 -0.34
CA VAL A 352 -14.48 3.48 0.14
C VAL A 352 -13.55 2.29 -0.10
N TYR A 353 -12.96 2.18 -1.29
CA TYR A 353 -12.00 1.12 -1.62
C TYR A 353 -10.84 1.08 -0.63
N PHE A 354 -10.16 2.20 -0.42
CA PHE A 354 -9.02 2.26 0.48
C PHE A 354 -9.41 1.94 1.94
N THR A 355 -10.56 2.43 2.39
CA THR A 355 -11.06 2.12 3.74
C THR A 355 -11.39 0.64 3.90
N PHE A 356 -12.03 0.02 2.92
CA PHE A 356 -12.37 -1.40 2.97
C PHE A 356 -11.12 -2.26 2.78
N ALA A 357 -10.29 -1.95 1.80
CA ALA A 357 -9.12 -2.74 1.45
C ALA A 357 -8.03 -2.70 2.52
N PHE A 358 -7.77 -1.53 3.11
CA PHE A 358 -6.69 -1.32 4.07
C PHE A 358 -7.18 -1.12 5.51
N GLY A 359 -8.38 -0.56 5.72
CA GLY A 359 -8.95 -0.40 7.05
C GLY A 359 -9.57 -1.72 7.55
N ILE A 360 -10.64 -2.18 6.90
CA ILE A 360 -11.35 -3.40 7.31
C ILE A 360 -10.54 -4.64 6.91
N GLY A 361 -9.91 -4.63 5.73
CA GLY A 361 -9.04 -5.71 5.26
C GLY A 361 -7.85 -6.01 6.17
N ALA A 362 -7.43 -5.05 6.99
CA ALA A 362 -6.39 -5.25 7.99
C ALA A 362 -6.71 -6.38 8.99
N PHE A 363 -7.98 -6.69 9.21
CA PHE A 363 -8.41 -7.81 10.07
C PHE A 363 -7.84 -9.16 9.61
N TRP A 364 -7.54 -9.30 8.32
CA TRP A 364 -6.93 -10.52 7.80
C TRP A 364 -5.58 -10.84 8.46
N ALA A 365 -4.78 -9.84 8.84
CA ALA A 365 -3.51 -10.10 9.53
C ALA A 365 -3.73 -10.82 10.88
N PHE A 366 -4.78 -10.43 11.62
CA PHE A 366 -5.18 -11.11 12.84
C PHE A 366 -5.64 -12.56 12.56
N VAL A 367 -6.45 -12.77 11.52
CA VAL A 367 -6.91 -14.11 11.12
C VAL A 367 -5.72 -14.99 10.75
N ILE A 368 -4.85 -14.52 9.87
CA ILE A 368 -3.67 -15.26 9.39
C ILE A 368 -2.72 -15.58 10.55
N GLY A 369 -2.42 -14.60 11.42
CA GLY A 369 -1.59 -14.82 12.61
C GLY A 369 -2.22 -15.82 13.59
N SER A 370 -3.53 -15.75 13.79
CA SER A 370 -4.25 -16.72 14.65
C SER A 370 -4.21 -18.14 14.07
N VAL A 371 -4.37 -18.29 12.75
CA VAL A 371 -4.26 -19.60 12.10
C VAL A 371 -2.82 -20.10 12.12
N ALA A 372 -1.84 -19.23 11.90
CA ALA A 372 -0.42 -19.60 11.97
C ALA A 372 -0.05 -20.13 13.37
N GLY A 373 -0.50 -19.46 14.44
CA GLY A 373 -0.25 -19.90 15.81
C GLY A 373 -1.01 -21.17 16.21
N ALA A 374 -2.21 -21.41 15.67
CA ALA A 374 -3.03 -22.56 16.04
C ALA A 374 -2.77 -23.83 15.18
N ALA A 375 -2.50 -23.65 13.89
CA ALA A 375 -2.41 -24.73 12.89
C ALA A 375 -1.15 -24.68 12.02
N GLY A 376 -0.25 -23.76 12.30
CA GLY A 376 1.02 -23.55 11.60
C GLY A 376 0.90 -22.74 10.31
N TYR A 377 2.05 -22.33 9.80
CA TYR A 377 2.17 -21.48 8.62
C TYR A 377 1.57 -22.08 7.34
N PRO A 378 1.71 -23.40 7.04
CA PRO A 378 1.08 -23.97 5.87
C PRO A 378 -0.44 -23.78 5.84
N ALA A 379 -1.13 -23.90 6.99
CA ALA A 379 -2.56 -23.65 7.11
C ALA A 379 -2.88 -22.16 6.89
N ALA A 380 -2.09 -21.26 7.46
CA ALA A 380 -2.23 -19.82 7.28
C ALA A 380 -2.07 -19.40 5.79
N PHE A 381 -1.07 -19.93 5.10
CA PHE A 381 -0.91 -19.75 3.66
C PHE A 381 -2.07 -20.38 2.86
N GLY A 382 -2.60 -21.50 3.30
CA GLY A 382 -3.82 -22.09 2.73
C GLY A 382 -5.02 -21.13 2.79
N VAL A 383 -5.23 -20.45 3.93
CA VAL A 383 -6.28 -19.41 4.07
C VAL A 383 -6.03 -18.22 3.13
N MET A 384 -4.78 -17.78 2.96
CA MET A 384 -4.42 -16.73 2.00
C MET A 384 -4.77 -17.16 0.56
N ALA A 385 -4.41 -18.38 0.17
CA ALA A 385 -4.73 -18.91 -1.17
C ALA A 385 -6.24 -19.01 -1.39
N VAL A 386 -7.00 -19.51 -0.41
CA VAL A 386 -8.46 -19.57 -0.48
C VAL A 386 -9.07 -18.18 -0.62
N SER A 387 -8.54 -17.16 0.07
CA SER A 387 -9.04 -15.79 -0.07
C SER A 387 -8.93 -15.29 -1.52
N TYR A 388 -7.84 -15.58 -2.22
CA TYR A 388 -7.69 -15.24 -3.64
C TYR A 388 -8.66 -16.03 -4.54
N LEU A 389 -8.86 -17.32 -4.28
CA LEU A 389 -9.83 -18.13 -5.06
C LEU A 389 -11.25 -17.58 -4.90
N VAL A 390 -11.65 -17.22 -3.68
CA VAL A 390 -12.97 -16.62 -3.42
C VAL A 390 -13.08 -15.25 -4.09
N ALA A 391 -12.04 -14.43 -4.03
CA ALA A 391 -12.02 -13.14 -4.70
C ALA A 391 -12.13 -13.28 -6.24
N ALA A 392 -11.45 -14.26 -6.84
CA ALA A 392 -11.56 -14.58 -8.25
C ALA A 392 -13.02 -14.99 -8.61
N ALA A 393 -13.64 -15.85 -7.81
CA ALA A 393 -15.02 -16.27 -8.02
C ALA A 393 -16.01 -15.11 -7.94
N LEU A 394 -15.80 -14.17 -6.99
CA LEU A 394 -16.61 -12.95 -6.88
C LEU A 394 -16.50 -12.08 -8.15
N LEU A 395 -15.31 -11.95 -8.71
CA LEU A 395 -15.12 -11.18 -9.94
C LEU A 395 -15.73 -11.85 -11.17
N VAL A 396 -15.62 -13.19 -11.29
CA VAL A 396 -16.26 -13.94 -12.39
C VAL A 396 -17.78 -13.76 -12.38
N SER A 397 -18.38 -13.59 -11.21
CA SER A 397 -19.83 -13.38 -11.07
C SER A 397 -20.31 -11.97 -11.54
N ILE A 398 -19.41 -11.04 -11.82
CA ILE A 398 -19.78 -9.71 -12.35
C ILE A 398 -20.14 -9.89 -13.83
N ARG A 399 -21.39 -9.62 -14.20
CA ARG A 399 -21.77 -9.55 -15.61
C ARG A 399 -21.13 -8.30 -16.24
N GLU A 400 -20.42 -8.47 -17.34
CA GLU A 400 -20.04 -7.35 -18.21
C GLU A 400 -21.30 -6.90 -18.95
N GLY A 401 -22.11 -6.13 -18.24
CA GLY A 401 -23.24 -5.44 -18.87
C GLY A 401 -22.67 -4.41 -19.82
N GLY A 402 -23.17 -4.39 -21.06
CA GLY A 402 -22.79 -3.44 -22.09
C GLY A 402 -22.79 -2.03 -21.53
N GLN A 403 -21.79 -1.26 -21.93
CA GLN A 403 -21.85 0.20 -21.85
C GLN A 403 -23.17 0.60 -22.53
N GLU A 404 -24.16 1.03 -21.78
CA GLU A 404 -25.20 1.87 -22.39
C GLU A 404 -24.46 3.08 -22.99
N PRO A 405 -24.54 3.31 -24.31
CA PRO A 405 -23.98 4.51 -24.89
C PRO A 405 -24.61 5.67 -24.15
N ALA A 406 -23.77 6.60 -23.65
CA ALA A 406 -24.24 7.87 -23.12
C ALA A 406 -25.19 8.45 -24.15
N SER A 407 -26.47 8.49 -23.83
CA SER A 407 -27.48 9.18 -24.64
C SER A 407 -27.00 10.62 -24.82
N ALA A 408 -26.85 10.98 -26.08
CA ALA A 408 -26.42 12.29 -26.60
C ALA A 408 -27.26 13.44 -26.05
#